data_4efe319fd75c2e355eccc9ec685b99ed
#
_entry.id   4efe319fd75c2e355eccc9ec685b99ed
#
_cell.length_a   1.000
_cell.length_b   1.000
_cell.length_c   1.000
_cell.angle_alpha   90.00
_cell.angle_beta   90.00
_cell.angle_gamma   90.00
#
_symmetry.space_group_name_H-M   'P 1'
#
loop_
_entity.id
_entity.type
_entity.pdbx_description
1 polymer ?
#
loop_
_entity_poly.entity_id
_entity_poly.type
_entity_poly.pdbx_seq_one_letter_code
_entity_poly.pdbx_strand_id
1 'polypeptide(L)'
;MKLYMHPVSMTSRPVRLFIAEKGIAVDEEIVDLFTGAHHQEPFASFNPNKLVPVLEDGDFRLTESSSILKYLAEKNGLPEYPKDLQQRAKVNEVMDWFNSNFYRDYAYGFIYPQIFPHHKRATDEAHAETIKWGKANAETWLQVLNDYWIGPDKKFLTGDEITIADYFGIGLITLGEVVHSDFSKYPNVKRWMDTVKASIGKWDEVNEVFFGLVESTKGQAFVAIQ
;
A
#
# COMPACT_ATOMS: atom_id res chain seq x y z
N MET A 1 -0.98 -20.65 8.50
CA MET A 1 -0.66 -19.88 7.28
C MET A 1 0.68 -19.18 7.47
N LYS A 2 1.39 -18.87 6.37
CA LYS A 2 2.64 -18.13 6.40
C LYS A 2 2.57 -16.96 5.41
N LEU A 3 3.08 -15.78 5.81
CA LEU A 3 3.18 -14.59 4.97
C LEU A 3 4.66 -14.27 4.74
N TYR A 4 5.14 -14.41 3.52
CA TYR A 4 6.44 -13.90 3.10
C TYR A 4 6.29 -12.42 2.80
N MET A 5 7.00 -11.56 3.51
CA MET A 5 6.77 -10.12 3.51
C MET A 5 8.05 -9.33 3.79
N HIS A 6 7.99 -8.01 3.64
CA HIS A 6 8.97 -7.11 4.20
C HIS A 6 8.26 -5.98 4.98
N PRO A 7 8.69 -5.64 6.20
CA PRO A 7 7.95 -4.74 7.09
C PRO A 7 7.78 -3.31 6.55
N VAL A 8 8.68 -2.82 5.71
CA VAL A 8 8.52 -1.49 5.06
C VAL A 8 7.77 -1.52 3.74
N SER A 9 7.48 -2.73 3.19
CA SER A 9 6.82 -2.85 1.89
C SER A 9 5.41 -2.29 1.94
N MET A 10 5.11 -1.33 1.07
CA MET A 10 3.79 -0.72 0.99
C MET A 10 2.67 -1.70 0.58
N THR A 11 3.02 -2.82 -0.04
CA THR A 11 2.07 -3.88 -0.41
C THR A 11 1.99 -4.97 0.65
N SER A 12 3.04 -5.18 1.47
CA SER A 12 2.97 -6.11 2.60
C SER A 12 2.27 -5.51 3.82
N ARG A 13 2.49 -4.22 4.12
CA ARG A 13 1.91 -3.54 5.28
C ARG A 13 0.38 -3.63 5.36
N PRO A 14 -0.39 -3.41 4.27
CA PRO A 14 -1.84 -3.62 4.28
C PRO A 14 -2.27 -4.99 4.78
N VAL A 15 -1.60 -6.03 4.31
CA VAL A 15 -1.89 -7.43 4.68
C VAL A 15 -1.53 -7.67 6.15
N ARG A 16 -0.37 -7.18 6.59
CA ARG A 16 0.07 -7.28 7.99
C ARG A 16 -0.87 -6.54 8.95
N LEU A 17 -1.28 -5.32 8.59
CA LEU A 17 -2.27 -4.54 9.37
C LEU A 17 -3.58 -5.31 9.52
N PHE A 18 -4.09 -5.89 8.44
CA PHE A 18 -5.32 -6.65 8.47
C PHE A 18 -5.20 -7.94 9.31
N ILE A 19 -4.11 -8.68 9.13
CA ILE A 19 -3.81 -9.89 9.92
C ILE A 19 -3.75 -9.57 11.42
N ALA A 20 -2.95 -8.55 11.80
CA ALA A 20 -2.75 -8.17 13.19
C ALA A 20 -4.03 -7.64 13.83
N GLU A 21 -4.76 -6.75 13.15
CA GLU A 21 -6.01 -6.16 13.66
C GLU A 21 -7.10 -7.20 13.85
N LYS A 22 -7.17 -8.20 12.97
CA LYS A 22 -8.21 -9.26 13.04
C LYS A 22 -7.76 -10.49 13.83
N GLY A 23 -6.55 -10.52 14.36
CA GLY A 23 -6.02 -11.65 15.12
C GLY A 23 -5.94 -12.94 14.31
N ILE A 24 -5.67 -12.84 13.00
CA ILE A 24 -5.57 -14.02 12.12
C ILE A 24 -4.23 -14.70 12.37
N ALA A 25 -4.24 -16.01 12.62
CA ALA A 25 -3.03 -16.78 12.90
C ALA A 25 -2.21 -16.99 11.61
N VAL A 26 -1.16 -16.19 11.44
CA VAL A 26 -0.24 -16.22 10.30
C VAL A 26 1.18 -15.99 10.82
N ASP A 27 2.12 -16.87 10.45
CA ASP A 27 3.54 -16.69 10.72
C ASP A 27 4.14 -15.76 9.67
N GLU A 28 4.86 -14.72 10.10
CA GLU A 28 5.53 -13.81 9.19
C GLU A 28 6.97 -14.25 8.92
N GLU A 29 7.36 -14.32 7.64
CA GLU A 29 8.73 -14.57 7.20
C GLU A 29 9.26 -13.37 6.42
N ILE A 30 10.35 -12.78 6.90
CA ILE A 30 10.95 -11.60 6.27
C ILE A 30 11.75 -12.02 5.03
N VAL A 31 11.38 -11.45 3.89
CA VAL A 31 12.16 -11.50 2.65
C VAL A 31 12.86 -10.14 2.51
N ASP A 32 14.15 -10.09 2.77
CA ASP A 32 14.90 -8.84 2.81
C ASP A 32 15.04 -8.23 1.39
N LEU A 33 14.28 -7.17 1.16
CA LEU A 33 14.29 -6.44 -0.11
C LEU A 33 15.58 -5.65 -0.33
N PHE A 34 16.24 -5.20 0.73
CA PHE A 34 17.46 -4.39 0.64
C PHE A 34 18.69 -5.21 0.26
N THR A 35 18.72 -6.49 0.63
CA THR A 35 19.77 -7.43 0.19
C THR A 35 19.44 -8.12 -1.13
N GLY A 36 18.24 -7.92 -1.68
CA GLY A 36 17.78 -8.57 -2.90
C GLY A 36 17.38 -10.03 -2.70
N ALA A 37 17.05 -10.48 -1.48
CA ALA A 37 16.63 -11.85 -1.19
C ALA A 37 15.43 -12.32 -2.03
N HIS A 38 14.56 -11.39 -2.43
CA HIS A 38 13.42 -11.68 -3.32
C HIS A 38 13.83 -12.10 -4.75
N HIS A 39 15.08 -11.87 -5.16
CA HIS A 39 15.64 -12.33 -6.43
C HIS A 39 16.36 -13.66 -6.34
N GLN A 40 16.53 -14.20 -5.13
CA GLN A 40 17.32 -15.41 -4.85
C GLN A 40 16.44 -16.62 -4.54
N GLU A 41 17.03 -17.81 -4.66
CA GLU A 41 16.40 -19.04 -4.19
C GLU A 41 16.38 -19.10 -2.63
N PRO A 42 15.35 -19.69 -2.02
CA PRO A 42 14.22 -20.39 -2.67
C PRO A 42 13.06 -19.46 -3.09
N PHE A 43 13.06 -18.17 -2.74
CA PHE A 43 11.93 -17.27 -2.97
C PHE A 43 11.62 -17.10 -4.47
N ALA A 44 12.65 -16.95 -5.31
CA ALA A 44 12.48 -16.76 -6.74
C ALA A 44 11.79 -17.94 -7.44
N SER A 45 11.98 -19.17 -6.94
CA SER A 45 11.33 -20.36 -7.49
C SER A 45 9.84 -20.42 -7.18
N PHE A 46 9.40 -20.01 -5.99
CA PHE A 46 7.98 -20.09 -5.66
C PHE A 46 7.20 -18.81 -5.96
N ASN A 47 7.87 -17.70 -6.18
CA ASN A 47 7.25 -16.50 -6.74
C ASN A 47 8.07 -15.92 -7.91
N PRO A 48 7.74 -16.28 -9.16
CA PRO A 48 8.47 -15.80 -10.33
C PRO A 48 8.35 -14.29 -10.56
N ASN A 49 7.36 -13.61 -9.94
CA ASN A 49 7.26 -12.14 -9.96
C ASN A 49 8.32 -11.48 -9.08
N LYS A 50 8.95 -12.21 -8.14
CA LYS A 50 9.98 -11.71 -7.23
C LYS A 50 9.52 -10.50 -6.42
N LEU A 51 8.27 -10.52 -5.99
CA LEU A 51 7.62 -9.47 -5.22
C LEU A 51 7.04 -10.01 -3.92
N VAL A 52 6.96 -9.18 -2.90
CA VAL A 52 6.23 -9.44 -1.66
C VAL A 52 4.97 -8.58 -1.61
N PRO A 53 3.89 -9.01 -0.91
CA PRO A 53 3.78 -10.23 -0.11
C PRO A 53 3.42 -11.49 -0.92
N VAL A 54 3.69 -12.67 -0.32
CA VAL A 54 3.13 -13.95 -0.76
C VAL A 54 2.52 -14.64 0.45
N LEU A 55 1.27 -15.07 0.35
CA LEU A 55 0.60 -15.89 1.35
C LEU A 55 0.70 -17.37 0.98
N GLU A 56 1.05 -18.22 1.97
CA GLU A 56 1.01 -19.66 1.88
C GLU A 56 0.01 -20.21 2.88
N ASP A 57 -0.93 -21.02 2.41
CA ASP A 57 -1.95 -21.69 3.21
C ASP A 57 -2.02 -23.17 2.85
N GLY A 58 -1.23 -23.99 3.54
CA GLY A 58 -0.95 -25.36 3.13
C GLY A 58 -0.25 -25.38 1.77
N ASP A 59 -0.83 -26.10 0.82
CA ASP A 59 -0.30 -26.19 -0.56
C ASP A 59 -0.75 -25.04 -1.46
N PHE A 60 -1.64 -24.18 -0.97
CA PHE A 60 -2.13 -23.02 -1.71
C PHE A 60 -1.22 -21.81 -1.52
N ARG A 61 -0.78 -21.19 -2.62
CA ARG A 61 -0.03 -19.94 -2.61
C ARG A 61 -0.79 -18.86 -3.36
N LEU A 62 -0.75 -17.64 -2.78
CA LEU A 62 -1.43 -16.49 -3.33
C LEU A 62 -0.50 -15.28 -3.32
N THR A 63 -0.37 -14.62 -4.46
CA THR A 63 0.29 -13.32 -4.62
C THR A 63 -0.75 -12.21 -4.71
N GLU A 64 -0.29 -10.97 -4.94
CA GLU A 64 -1.11 -9.76 -4.98
C GLU A 64 -1.79 -9.41 -3.64
N SER A 65 -1.33 -8.36 -3.01
CA SER A 65 -1.84 -7.94 -1.68
C SER A 65 -3.35 -7.70 -1.65
N SER A 66 -3.94 -7.19 -2.74
CA SER A 66 -5.40 -7.04 -2.86
C SER A 66 -6.13 -8.38 -2.87
N SER A 67 -5.57 -9.39 -3.55
CA SER A 67 -6.13 -10.75 -3.56
C SER A 67 -5.97 -11.45 -2.21
N ILE A 68 -4.82 -11.26 -1.55
CA ILE A 68 -4.55 -11.80 -0.23
C ILE A 68 -5.54 -11.23 0.80
N LEU A 69 -5.80 -9.93 0.78
CA LEU A 69 -6.79 -9.30 1.66
C LEU A 69 -8.20 -9.86 1.45
N LYS A 70 -8.64 -10.01 0.19
CA LYS A 70 -9.93 -10.61 -0.16
C LYS A 70 -10.02 -12.06 0.34
N TYR A 71 -8.99 -12.85 0.11
CA TYR A 71 -8.93 -14.25 0.56
C TYR A 71 -9.00 -14.37 2.07
N LEU A 72 -8.20 -13.59 2.80
CA LEU A 72 -8.17 -13.63 4.27
C LEU A 72 -9.52 -13.18 4.87
N ALA A 73 -10.13 -12.12 4.33
CA ALA A 73 -11.42 -11.65 4.78
C ALA A 73 -12.54 -12.68 4.52
N GLU A 74 -12.58 -13.27 3.34
CA GLU A 74 -13.58 -14.30 2.98
C GLU A 74 -13.40 -15.58 3.80
N LYS A 75 -12.16 -16.07 3.90
CA LYS A 75 -11.83 -17.29 4.66
C LYS A 75 -12.25 -17.19 6.14
N ASN A 76 -12.12 -16.00 6.73
CA ASN A 76 -12.45 -15.77 8.13
C ASN A 76 -13.87 -15.18 8.34
N GLY A 77 -14.67 -15.02 7.29
CA GLY A 77 -16.03 -14.53 7.34
C GLY A 77 -16.12 -13.08 7.87
N LEU A 78 -15.12 -12.25 7.59
CA LEU A 78 -14.99 -10.90 8.12
C LEU A 78 -15.83 -9.89 7.32
N PRO A 79 -16.47 -8.92 8.00
CA PRO A 79 -17.37 -7.95 7.39
C PRO A 79 -16.64 -6.93 6.48
N GLU A 80 -15.33 -6.75 6.65
CA GLU A 80 -14.52 -5.82 5.85
C GLU A 80 -14.46 -6.19 4.36
N TYR A 81 -14.93 -7.38 3.99
CA TYR A 81 -15.21 -7.74 2.60
C TYR A 81 -16.67 -8.17 2.48
N PRO A 82 -17.58 -7.25 2.14
CA PRO A 82 -19.02 -7.44 2.20
C PRO A 82 -19.51 -8.65 1.38
N LYS A 83 -20.55 -9.32 1.88
CA LYS A 83 -21.24 -10.39 1.13
C LYS A 83 -22.23 -9.85 0.11
N ASP A 84 -22.79 -8.67 0.35
CA ASP A 84 -23.65 -7.98 -0.60
C ASP A 84 -22.89 -7.71 -1.90
N LEU A 85 -23.49 -8.09 -3.04
CA LEU A 85 -22.82 -8.05 -4.34
C LEU A 85 -22.43 -6.63 -4.76
N GLN A 86 -23.30 -5.64 -4.51
CA GLN A 86 -23.04 -4.26 -4.92
C GLN A 86 -21.98 -3.61 -4.05
N GLN A 87 -22.05 -3.80 -2.74
CA GLN A 87 -21.02 -3.32 -1.81
C GLN A 87 -19.66 -3.95 -2.11
N ARG A 88 -19.63 -5.27 -2.32
CA ARG A 88 -18.43 -6.01 -2.71
C ARG A 88 -17.83 -5.51 -4.03
N ALA A 89 -18.68 -5.23 -5.02
CA ALA A 89 -18.24 -4.65 -6.28
C ALA A 89 -17.59 -3.28 -6.10
N LYS A 90 -18.11 -2.43 -5.20
CA LYS A 90 -17.51 -1.14 -4.87
C LYS A 90 -16.15 -1.28 -4.16
N VAL A 91 -16.00 -2.23 -3.26
CA VAL A 91 -14.70 -2.55 -2.65
C VAL A 91 -13.70 -2.97 -3.74
N ASN A 92 -14.10 -3.86 -4.66
CA ASN A 92 -13.24 -4.29 -5.76
C ASN A 92 -12.86 -3.14 -6.69
N GLU A 93 -13.84 -2.32 -7.08
CA GLU A 93 -13.66 -1.16 -7.98
C GLU A 93 -12.57 -0.22 -7.44
N VAL A 94 -12.61 0.16 -6.16
CA VAL A 94 -11.62 1.06 -5.59
C VAL A 94 -10.25 0.39 -5.42
N MET A 95 -10.21 -0.90 -5.07
CA MET A 95 -8.93 -1.64 -4.99
C MET A 95 -8.26 -1.78 -6.36
N ASP A 96 -9.04 -2.03 -7.41
CA ASP A 96 -8.54 -2.11 -8.78
C ASP A 96 -8.08 -0.73 -9.28
N TRP A 97 -8.80 0.33 -8.93
CA TRP A 97 -8.38 1.71 -9.22
C TRP A 97 -7.04 2.04 -8.53
N PHE A 98 -6.86 1.66 -7.27
CA PHE A 98 -5.57 1.84 -6.60
C PHE A 98 -4.44 1.12 -7.34
N ASN A 99 -4.64 -0.13 -7.75
CA ASN A 99 -3.62 -0.92 -8.44
C ASN A 99 -3.28 -0.36 -9.83
N SER A 100 -4.30 -0.09 -10.64
CA SER A 100 -4.09 0.22 -12.05
C SER A 100 -3.74 1.69 -12.31
N ASN A 101 -4.21 2.60 -11.47
CA ASN A 101 -4.06 4.03 -11.65
C ASN A 101 -3.11 4.64 -10.62
N PHE A 102 -3.54 4.67 -9.35
CA PHE A 102 -2.81 5.39 -8.31
C PHE A 102 -1.43 4.81 -8.05
N TYR A 103 -1.33 3.52 -7.77
CA TYR A 103 -0.06 2.87 -7.41
C TYR A 103 0.98 2.96 -8.50
N ARG A 104 0.58 2.73 -9.75
CA ARG A 104 1.48 2.81 -10.90
C ARG A 104 2.18 4.17 -10.98
N ASP A 105 1.44 5.26 -10.90
CA ASP A 105 1.98 6.60 -11.10
C ASP A 105 2.59 7.16 -9.82
N TYR A 106 1.94 6.94 -8.67
CA TYR A 106 2.39 7.43 -7.37
C TYR A 106 3.67 6.74 -6.89
N ALA A 107 3.72 5.40 -6.93
CA ALA A 107 4.90 4.68 -6.48
C ALA A 107 5.96 4.59 -7.58
N TYR A 108 5.65 3.94 -8.71
CA TYR A 108 6.63 3.66 -9.76
C TYR A 108 7.02 4.89 -10.57
N GLY A 109 6.09 5.83 -10.78
CA GLY A 109 6.36 7.05 -11.52
C GLY A 109 7.01 8.15 -10.67
N PHE A 110 6.67 8.23 -9.39
CA PHE A 110 7.04 9.37 -8.55
C PHE A 110 7.98 9.02 -7.39
N ILE A 111 7.61 8.08 -6.50
CA ILE A 111 8.36 7.88 -5.25
C ILE A 111 9.55 6.93 -5.45
N TYR A 112 9.35 5.76 -6.06
CA TYR A 112 10.41 4.76 -6.24
C TYR A 112 11.63 5.27 -6.99
N PRO A 113 11.51 6.09 -8.05
CA PRO A 113 12.68 6.71 -8.67
C PRO A 113 13.54 7.51 -7.72
N GLN A 114 12.95 8.10 -6.66
CA GLN A 114 13.67 8.92 -5.70
C GLN A 114 14.36 8.12 -4.59
N ILE A 115 13.85 6.94 -4.25
CA ILE A 115 14.33 6.17 -3.09
C ILE A 115 15.09 4.90 -3.44
N PHE A 116 14.88 4.35 -4.66
CA PHE A 116 15.49 3.09 -5.07
C PHE A 116 16.45 3.26 -6.26
N PRO A 117 17.74 2.91 -6.11
CA PRO A 117 18.74 3.06 -7.17
C PRO A 117 18.38 2.32 -8.48
N HIS A 118 17.74 1.15 -8.39
CA HIS A 118 17.35 0.35 -9.56
C HIS A 118 16.15 0.93 -10.35
N HIS A 119 15.48 1.95 -9.80
CA HIS A 119 14.47 2.75 -10.51
C HIS A 119 15.05 4.00 -11.18
N LYS A 120 16.35 4.29 -10.99
CA LYS A 120 17.00 5.43 -11.64
C LYS A 120 17.03 5.26 -13.16
N ARG A 121 16.72 6.34 -13.89
CA ARG A 121 16.79 6.36 -15.36
C ARG A 121 18.22 6.51 -15.85
N ALA A 122 18.45 6.25 -17.15
CA ALA A 122 19.77 6.22 -17.75
C ALA A 122 20.49 7.59 -17.72
N THR A 123 19.75 8.69 -17.79
CA THR A 123 20.29 10.06 -17.67
C THR A 123 19.59 10.83 -16.57
N ASP A 124 20.25 11.84 -16.01
CA ASP A 124 19.67 12.66 -14.96
C ASP A 124 18.46 13.47 -15.47
N GLU A 125 18.47 13.91 -16.75
CA GLU A 125 17.34 14.59 -17.38
C GLU A 125 16.13 13.67 -17.49
N ALA A 126 16.31 12.44 -17.99
CA ALA A 126 15.23 11.45 -18.10
C ALA A 126 14.70 11.07 -16.71
N HIS A 127 15.57 11.04 -15.71
CA HIS A 127 15.20 10.77 -14.33
C HIS A 127 14.34 11.89 -13.75
N ALA A 128 14.77 13.15 -13.89
CA ALA A 128 14.03 14.32 -13.43
C ALA A 128 12.65 14.46 -14.11
N GLU A 129 12.60 14.24 -15.44
CA GLU A 129 11.32 14.26 -16.18
C GLU A 129 10.39 13.11 -15.78
N THR A 130 10.92 11.91 -15.44
CA THR A 130 10.11 10.81 -14.89
C THR A 130 9.45 11.21 -13.56
N ILE A 131 10.21 11.79 -12.64
CA ILE A 131 9.70 12.21 -11.32
C ILE A 131 8.66 13.33 -11.50
N LYS A 132 8.94 14.31 -12.36
CA LYS A 132 8.02 15.42 -12.65
C LYS A 132 6.70 14.93 -13.24
N TRP A 133 6.76 14.04 -14.24
CA TRP A 133 5.59 13.41 -14.83
C TRP A 133 4.81 12.56 -13.81
N GLY A 134 5.52 11.75 -13.04
CA GLY A 134 4.92 10.91 -11.99
C GLY A 134 4.23 11.73 -10.92
N LYS A 135 4.84 12.86 -10.49
CA LYS A 135 4.23 13.80 -9.54
C LYS A 135 2.92 14.38 -10.08
N ALA A 136 2.92 14.88 -11.31
CA ALA A 136 1.73 15.47 -11.93
C ALA A 136 0.56 14.47 -12.02
N ASN A 137 0.85 13.21 -12.39
CA ASN A 137 -0.17 12.16 -12.41
C ASN A 137 -0.62 11.79 -11.00
N ALA A 138 0.31 11.65 -10.05
CA ALA A 138 -0.02 11.37 -8.66
C ALA A 138 -0.94 12.44 -8.05
N GLU A 139 -0.67 13.72 -8.31
CA GLU A 139 -1.53 14.84 -7.89
C GLU A 139 -2.93 14.76 -8.54
N THR A 140 -3.01 14.35 -9.82
CA THR A 140 -4.30 14.10 -10.49
C THR A 140 -5.08 12.99 -9.78
N TRP A 141 -4.42 11.88 -9.46
CA TRP A 141 -5.08 10.77 -8.75
C TRP A 141 -5.43 11.10 -7.31
N LEU A 142 -4.63 11.92 -6.63
CA LEU A 142 -4.97 12.44 -5.30
C LEU A 142 -6.21 13.33 -5.33
N GLN A 143 -6.39 14.14 -6.38
CA GLN A 143 -7.61 14.93 -6.56
C GLN A 143 -8.83 14.02 -6.76
N VAL A 144 -8.71 12.95 -7.59
CA VAL A 144 -9.78 11.94 -7.76
C VAL A 144 -10.08 11.23 -6.44
N LEU A 145 -9.05 10.88 -5.67
CA LEU A 145 -9.21 10.25 -4.36
C LEU A 145 -9.95 11.19 -3.40
N ASN A 146 -9.55 12.48 -3.38
CA ASN A 146 -10.12 13.50 -2.52
C ASN A 146 -11.59 13.78 -2.81
N ASP A 147 -11.95 13.95 -4.08
CA ASP A 147 -13.26 14.48 -4.48
C ASP A 147 -14.28 13.37 -4.77
N TYR A 148 -13.84 12.27 -5.36
CA TYR A 148 -14.73 11.21 -5.81
C TYR A 148 -14.78 10.01 -4.87
N TRP A 149 -13.61 9.43 -4.56
CA TRP A 149 -13.58 8.22 -3.74
C TRP A 149 -13.97 8.48 -2.29
N ILE A 150 -13.44 9.55 -1.69
CA ILE A 150 -13.73 9.91 -0.31
C ILE A 150 -14.84 10.97 -0.26
N GLY A 151 -14.64 12.10 -0.93
CA GLY A 151 -15.57 13.23 -0.85
C GLY A 151 -15.69 13.82 0.56
N PRO A 152 -16.61 14.79 0.77
CA PRO A 152 -16.76 15.45 2.07
C PRO A 152 -17.46 14.59 3.13
N ASP A 153 -18.30 13.63 2.73
CA ASP A 153 -19.27 13.00 3.61
C ASP A 153 -18.87 11.59 4.07
N LYS A 154 -18.11 10.84 3.24
CA LYS A 154 -17.73 9.48 3.57
C LYS A 154 -16.64 9.41 4.63
N LYS A 155 -16.79 8.50 5.58
CA LYS A 155 -15.79 8.20 6.60
C LYS A 155 -14.65 7.34 6.03
N PHE A 156 -15.00 6.35 5.21
CA PHE A 156 -14.10 5.41 4.55
C PHE A 156 -14.37 5.37 3.04
N LEU A 157 -13.53 4.69 2.28
CA LEU A 157 -13.58 4.66 0.81
C LEU A 157 -14.92 4.20 0.23
N THR A 158 -15.60 3.28 0.92
CA THR A 158 -16.86 2.70 0.44
C THR A 158 -18.09 3.07 1.29
N GLY A 159 -17.94 3.96 2.28
CA GLY A 159 -19.02 4.41 3.14
C GLY A 159 -18.59 4.69 4.58
N ASP A 160 -19.40 4.26 5.54
CA ASP A 160 -19.21 4.55 6.96
C ASP A 160 -18.43 3.46 7.72
N GLU A 161 -18.29 2.29 7.14
CA GLU A 161 -17.57 1.16 7.72
C GLU A 161 -16.24 0.92 7.00
N ILE A 162 -15.20 0.59 7.79
CA ILE A 162 -13.88 0.25 7.26
C ILE A 162 -13.94 -1.05 6.46
N THR A 163 -13.28 -1.09 5.31
CA THR A 163 -13.19 -2.27 4.45
C THR A 163 -11.75 -2.60 4.11
N ILE A 164 -11.53 -3.76 3.50
CA ILE A 164 -10.18 -4.13 2.99
C ILE A 164 -9.63 -3.12 1.99
N ALA A 165 -10.49 -2.32 1.35
CA ALA A 165 -10.05 -1.24 0.46
C ALA A 165 -9.31 -0.13 1.24
N ASP A 166 -9.75 0.17 2.46
CA ASP A 166 -9.10 1.17 3.33
C ASP A 166 -7.75 0.67 3.84
N TYR A 167 -7.66 -0.60 4.27
CA TYR A 167 -6.37 -1.23 4.60
C TYR A 167 -5.41 -1.19 3.43
N PHE A 168 -5.90 -1.51 2.22
CA PHE A 168 -5.09 -1.50 1.01
C PHE A 168 -4.62 -0.10 0.65
N GLY A 169 -5.55 0.86 0.58
CA GLY A 169 -5.28 2.24 0.19
C GLY A 169 -4.34 2.97 1.15
N ILE A 170 -4.52 2.78 2.48
CA ILE A 170 -3.67 3.45 3.48
C ILE A 170 -2.22 2.96 3.40
N GLY A 171 -1.99 1.67 3.11
CA GLY A 171 -0.65 1.15 2.91
C GLY A 171 0.06 1.79 1.71
N LEU A 172 -0.69 2.04 0.64
CA LEU A 172 -0.16 2.65 -0.58
C LEU A 172 0.13 4.14 -0.40
N ILE A 173 -0.82 4.92 0.11
CA ILE A 173 -0.68 6.38 0.20
C ILE A 173 0.39 6.81 1.20
N THR A 174 0.55 6.08 2.31
CA THR A 174 1.56 6.39 3.33
C THR A 174 3.00 6.22 2.84
N LEU A 175 3.23 5.60 1.68
CA LEU A 175 4.56 5.63 1.04
C LEU A 175 5.08 7.07 0.83
N GLY A 176 4.19 8.03 0.60
CA GLY A 176 4.55 9.44 0.46
C GLY A 176 5.22 10.05 1.69
N GLU A 177 5.02 9.46 2.87
CA GLU A 177 5.67 9.91 4.10
C GLU A 177 7.20 9.74 4.02
N VAL A 178 7.70 8.76 3.24
CA VAL A 178 9.15 8.52 3.04
C VAL A 178 9.83 9.68 2.29
N VAL A 179 9.09 10.35 1.41
CA VAL A 179 9.56 11.54 0.68
C VAL A 179 8.99 12.84 1.25
N HIS A 180 8.46 12.81 2.47
CA HIS A 180 7.92 13.94 3.22
C HIS A 180 6.80 14.69 2.50
N SER A 181 5.93 13.97 1.77
CA SER A 181 4.76 14.56 1.12
C SER A 181 3.77 15.08 2.16
N ASP A 182 3.24 16.28 1.92
CA ASP A 182 2.15 16.90 2.67
C ASP A 182 0.84 16.79 1.86
N PHE A 183 -0.19 16.23 2.46
CA PHE A 183 -1.50 16.04 1.85
C PHE A 183 -2.49 17.16 2.23
N SER A 184 -2.03 18.31 2.72
CA SER A 184 -2.88 19.42 3.20
C SER A 184 -3.79 19.99 2.09
N LYS A 185 -3.35 19.94 0.83
CA LYS A 185 -4.18 20.32 -0.34
C LYS A 185 -5.35 19.37 -0.62
N TYR A 186 -5.35 18.19 0.00
CA TYR A 186 -6.35 17.14 -0.19
C TYR A 186 -7.04 16.83 1.15
N PRO A 187 -7.89 17.74 1.65
CA PRO A 187 -8.40 17.68 3.03
C PRO A 187 -9.22 16.42 3.32
N ASN A 188 -9.95 15.89 2.33
CA ASN A 188 -10.70 14.64 2.50
C ASN A 188 -9.75 13.43 2.58
N VAL A 189 -8.68 13.43 1.76
CA VAL A 189 -7.61 12.40 1.84
C VAL A 189 -6.97 12.42 3.21
N LYS A 190 -6.57 13.60 3.70
CA LYS A 190 -5.94 13.73 5.01
C LYS A 190 -6.87 13.24 6.13
N ARG A 191 -8.13 13.69 6.12
CA ARG A 191 -9.16 13.24 7.07
C ARG A 191 -9.32 11.71 7.04
N TRP A 192 -9.39 11.12 5.84
CA TRP A 192 -9.50 9.67 5.67
C TRP A 192 -8.25 8.95 6.21
N MET A 193 -7.05 9.42 5.89
CA MET A 193 -5.80 8.85 6.42
C MET A 193 -5.79 8.85 7.95
N ASP A 194 -6.14 9.99 8.57
CA ASP A 194 -6.18 10.12 10.02
C ASP A 194 -7.26 9.20 10.64
N THR A 195 -8.42 9.09 9.98
CA THR A 195 -9.52 8.22 10.40
C THR A 195 -9.13 6.73 10.34
N VAL A 196 -8.53 6.28 9.23
CA VAL A 196 -8.10 4.89 9.07
C VAL A 196 -7.02 4.53 10.09
N LYS A 197 -6.00 5.40 10.25
CA LYS A 197 -4.94 5.21 11.25
C LYS A 197 -5.51 5.05 12.65
N ALA A 198 -6.46 5.90 13.04
CA ALA A 198 -7.11 5.85 14.35
C ALA A 198 -8.05 4.64 14.54
N SER A 199 -8.54 4.06 13.43
CA SER A 199 -9.47 2.91 13.46
C SER A 199 -8.77 1.55 13.52
N ILE A 200 -7.45 1.51 13.30
CA ILE A 200 -6.64 0.29 13.33
C ILE A 200 -5.83 0.27 14.62
N GLY A 201 -6.26 -0.50 15.62
CA GLY A 201 -5.59 -0.57 16.92
C GLY A 201 -4.15 -1.08 16.87
N LYS A 202 -3.80 -1.82 15.80
CA LYS A 202 -2.45 -2.35 15.56
C LYS A 202 -1.59 -1.46 14.64
N TRP A 203 -2.01 -0.23 14.38
CA TRP A 203 -1.33 0.68 13.46
C TRP A 203 0.14 0.90 13.82
N ASP A 204 0.42 1.33 15.05
CA ASP A 204 1.78 1.69 15.46
C ASP A 204 2.69 0.46 15.54
N GLU A 205 2.18 -0.66 16.10
CA GLU A 205 2.92 -1.91 16.21
C GLU A 205 3.41 -2.43 14.85
N VAL A 206 2.51 -2.49 13.87
CA VAL A 206 2.83 -3.03 12.53
C VAL A 206 3.73 -2.10 11.74
N ASN A 207 3.63 -0.78 11.95
CA ASN A 207 4.36 0.23 11.19
C ASN A 207 5.66 0.71 11.87
N GLU A 208 6.07 0.16 13.01
CA GLU A 208 7.27 0.60 13.74
C GLU A 208 8.51 0.70 12.83
N VAL A 209 8.79 -0.36 12.06
CA VAL A 209 9.94 -0.40 11.13
C VAL A 209 9.77 0.61 9.99
N PHE A 210 8.56 0.82 9.52
CA PHE A 210 8.26 1.83 8.50
C PHE A 210 8.48 3.25 9.03
N PHE A 211 8.11 3.54 10.27
CA PHE A 211 8.40 4.83 10.91
C PHE A 211 9.92 5.06 11.03
N GLY A 212 10.69 4.02 11.34
CA GLY A 212 12.15 4.09 11.31
C GLY A 212 12.71 4.46 9.94
N LEU A 213 12.13 3.93 8.87
CA LEU A 213 12.49 4.30 7.50
C LEU A 213 12.16 5.78 7.22
N VAL A 214 10.96 6.25 7.55
CA VAL A 214 10.56 7.67 7.37
C VAL A 214 11.49 8.59 8.15
N GLU A 215 11.85 8.23 9.37
CA GLU A 215 12.80 9.01 10.19
C GLU A 215 14.19 9.07 9.54
N SER A 216 14.67 7.95 9.00
CA SER A 216 16.00 7.86 8.37
C SER A 216 16.14 8.70 7.10
N THR A 217 15.04 9.11 6.49
CA THR A 217 15.02 9.96 5.30
C THR A 217 14.94 11.46 5.63
N LYS A 218 14.76 11.83 6.90
CA LYS A 218 14.74 13.24 7.31
C LYS A 218 16.03 13.97 6.91
N GLY A 219 15.86 15.16 6.36
CA GLY A 219 16.97 15.98 5.86
C GLY A 219 17.45 15.61 4.46
N GLN A 220 16.93 14.55 3.85
CA GLN A 220 17.17 14.29 2.43
C GLN A 220 16.27 15.17 1.55
N ALA A 221 16.82 15.64 0.43
CA ALA A 221 16.06 16.46 -0.51
C ALA A 221 15.28 15.59 -1.49
N PHE A 222 13.96 15.55 -1.33
CA PHE A 222 13.04 14.90 -2.25
C PHE A 222 12.11 15.90 -2.92
N VAL A 223 11.65 15.57 -4.12
CA VAL A 223 10.46 16.19 -4.70
C VAL A 223 9.25 15.62 -3.97
N ALA A 224 8.50 16.46 -3.28
CA ALA A 224 7.34 16.06 -2.48
C ALA A 224 6.03 16.63 -3.05
N ILE A 225 4.90 16.02 -2.71
CA ILE A 225 3.57 16.61 -2.88
C ILE A 225 3.37 17.60 -1.72
N GLN A 226 2.91 18.81 -2.06
CA GLN A 226 2.67 19.91 -1.12
C GLN A 226 1.29 20.51 -1.35
#